data_af627d8b160ba219b27e61a0d2225bf5
#
_entry.id   af627d8b160ba219b27e61a0d2225bf5
#
_cell.length_a   1.000
_cell.length_b   1.000
_cell.length_c   1.000
_cell.angle_alpha   90.00
_cell.angle_beta   90.00
_cell.angle_gamma   90.00
#
_symmetry.space_group_name_H-M   'P 1'
#
loop_
_entity.id
_entity.type
_entity.pdbx_description
1 polymer ?
#
loop_
_entity_poly.entity_id
_entity_poly.type
_entity_poly.pdbx_seq_one_letter_code
_entity_poly.pdbx_strand_id
1 'polypeptide(L)'
;MGRKRIKPLVVRKNPIDVANMVIDMAREQSKDCIVMMSLGKDSIVTLDLLYDKFDRIVCVFMYLVKDLEHIQRWINWLKARYPKIEFEQIPHWNTTYNLHYGVYCVPNPKVKVLNLSMVVKALKKRFGIEYVFFGMKKADSMNRSLMLKSYEDENYIHGGNCYPLADFTQKQILQYMKHRHLPKPIMYSRALRSENAEVGNASGGLSLDLDCFVWLRDNAPEDLERIYKVFPQS
;
A
#
# COMPACT_ATOMS: atom_id res chain seq x y z
N MET A 1 -27.67 -44.19 11.44
CA MET A 1 -26.76 -43.39 12.31
C MET A 1 -25.71 -42.72 11.44
N GLY A 2 -25.86 -41.44 11.16
CA GLY A 2 -24.93 -40.67 10.31
C GLY A 2 -23.68 -40.27 11.11
N ARG A 3 -22.51 -40.69 10.66
CA ARG A 3 -21.21 -40.26 11.26
C ARG A 3 -21.07 -38.75 11.09
N LYS A 4 -21.11 -37.99 12.17
CA LYS A 4 -20.70 -36.57 12.17
C LYS A 4 -19.25 -36.51 11.72
N ARG A 5 -19.00 -35.90 10.52
CA ARG A 5 -17.64 -35.52 10.08
C ARG A 5 -17.12 -34.46 11.06
N ILE A 6 -16.17 -34.85 11.90
CA ILE A 6 -15.40 -33.92 12.71
C ILE A 6 -14.58 -33.07 11.72
N LYS A 7 -14.89 -31.77 11.61
CA LYS A 7 -14.05 -30.84 10.85
C LYS A 7 -12.67 -30.80 11.51
N PRO A 8 -11.58 -30.95 10.75
CA PRO A 8 -10.25 -30.85 11.33
C PRO A 8 -10.11 -29.48 12.00
N LEU A 9 -9.46 -29.45 13.17
CA LEU A 9 -9.14 -28.21 13.89
C LEU A 9 -8.19 -27.41 12.99
N VAL A 10 -8.68 -26.32 12.39
CA VAL A 10 -7.84 -25.40 11.65
C VAL A 10 -7.06 -24.61 12.70
N VAL A 11 -5.81 -25.01 12.95
CA VAL A 11 -4.89 -24.23 13.78
C VAL A 11 -4.65 -22.91 13.01
N ARG A 12 -5.30 -21.83 13.45
CA ARG A 12 -5.05 -20.50 12.90
C ARG A 12 -3.62 -20.11 13.27
N LYS A 13 -2.75 -20.04 12.29
CA LYS A 13 -1.40 -19.48 12.48
C LYS A 13 -1.55 -18.02 12.96
N ASN A 14 -0.72 -17.63 13.93
CA ASN A 14 -0.67 -16.23 14.36
C ASN A 14 -0.20 -15.36 13.16
N PRO A 15 -0.95 -14.31 12.76
CA PRO A 15 -0.57 -13.49 11.61
C PRO A 15 0.82 -12.86 11.73
N ILE A 16 1.27 -12.55 12.92
CA ILE A 16 2.62 -11.99 13.11
C ILE A 16 3.71 -13.04 12.84
N ASP A 17 3.47 -14.31 13.16
CA ASP A 17 4.42 -15.38 12.89
C ASP A 17 4.50 -15.64 11.37
N VAL A 18 3.37 -15.57 10.67
CA VAL A 18 3.32 -15.63 9.21
C VAL A 18 4.08 -14.47 8.59
N ALA A 19 3.88 -13.25 9.09
CA ALA A 19 4.60 -12.07 8.59
C ALA A 19 6.11 -12.23 8.78
N ASN A 20 6.56 -12.64 9.96
CA ASN A 20 7.97 -12.87 10.23
C ASN A 20 8.54 -13.96 9.31
N MET A 21 7.84 -15.07 9.10
CA MET A 21 8.26 -16.12 8.18
C MET A 21 8.50 -15.57 6.76
N VAL A 22 7.54 -14.83 6.21
CA VAL A 22 7.67 -14.20 4.87
C VAL A 22 8.89 -13.28 4.81
N ILE A 23 9.07 -12.47 5.84
CA ILE A 23 10.17 -11.50 5.93
C ILE A 23 11.52 -12.21 6.04
N ASP A 24 11.63 -13.19 6.93
CA ASP A 24 12.88 -13.90 7.20
C ASP A 24 13.31 -14.73 5.96
N MET A 25 12.37 -15.39 5.26
CA MET A 25 12.64 -16.07 3.99
C MET A 25 13.20 -15.15 2.90
N ALA A 26 12.63 -13.95 2.75
CA ALA A 26 13.14 -12.97 1.79
C ALA A 26 14.51 -12.41 2.23
N ARG A 27 14.69 -12.18 3.55
CA ARG A 27 15.94 -11.67 4.14
C ARG A 27 17.10 -12.65 4.00
N GLU A 28 16.84 -13.94 4.08
CA GLU A 28 17.86 -14.99 3.81
C GLU A 28 18.44 -14.89 2.40
N GLN A 29 17.66 -14.43 1.43
CA GLN A 29 18.05 -14.31 0.04
C GLN A 29 18.58 -12.93 -0.35
N SER A 30 18.19 -11.87 0.38
CA SER A 30 18.58 -10.48 0.06
C SER A 30 18.68 -9.62 1.30
N LYS A 31 19.70 -8.76 1.35
CA LYS A 31 19.83 -7.72 2.37
C LYS A 31 19.01 -6.47 2.08
N ASP A 32 18.55 -6.35 0.85
CA ASP A 32 17.86 -5.19 0.32
C ASP A 32 16.42 -5.55 -0.05
N CYS A 33 15.50 -4.61 0.14
CA CYS A 33 14.11 -4.79 -0.28
C CYS A 33 13.48 -3.49 -0.79
N ILE A 34 12.42 -3.64 -1.60
CA ILE A 34 11.53 -2.56 -2.01
C ILE A 34 10.22 -2.68 -1.22
N VAL A 35 9.68 -1.57 -0.74
CA VAL A 35 8.35 -1.48 -0.13
C VAL A 35 7.45 -0.63 -1.01
N MET A 36 6.35 -1.20 -1.51
CA MET A 36 5.33 -0.43 -2.19
C MET A 36 4.52 0.36 -1.16
N MET A 37 4.91 1.63 -1.01
CA MET A 37 4.43 2.53 0.03
C MET A 37 3.20 3.31 -0.47
N SER A 38 2.02 2.96 -0.01
CA SER A 38 0.79 3.72 -0.29
C SER A 38 0.53 4.84 0.71
N LEU A 39 1.37 5.01 1.73
CA LEU A 39 1.18 5.89 2.90
C LEU A 39 -0.06 5.55 3.75
N GLY A 40 -0.74 4.44 3.46
CA GLY A 40 -1.82 3.90 4.26
C GLY A 40 -1.29 3.02 5.42
N LYS A 41 -2.16 2.72 6.38
CA LYS A 41 -1.84 1.92 7.59
C LYS A 41 -1.10 0.62 7.28
N ASP A 42 -1.53 -0.08 6.24
CA ASP A 42 -1.00 -1.41 5.91
C ASP A 42 0.45 -1.32 5.39
N SER A 43 0.75 -0.34 4.53
CA SER A 43 2.12 -0.12 4.03
C SER A 43 3.06 0.41 5.12
N ILE A 44 2.55 1.21 6.08
CA ILE A 44 3.31 1.68 7.24
C ILE A 44 3.66 0.50 8.16
N VAL A 45 2.68 -0.38 8.46
CA VAL A 45 2.92 -1.59 9.26
C VAL A 45 3.90 -2.52 8.54
N THR A 46 3.79 -2.68 7.21
CA THR A 46 4.76 -3.44 6.43
C THR A 46 6.17 -2.88 6.60
N LEU A 47 6.35 -1.56 6.45
CA LEU A 47 7.66 -0.93 6.65
C LEU A 47 8.19 -1.11 8.07
N ASP A 48 7.35 -0.92 9.10
CA ASP A 48 7.76 -1.07 10.50
C ASP A 48 8.26 -2.49 10.81
N LEU A 49 7.62 -3.52 10.25
CA LEU A 49 8.05 -4.92 10.37
C LEU A 49 9.39 -5.21 9.67
N LEU A 50 9.68 -4.50 8.58
CA LEU A 50 10.89 -4.69 7.78
C LEU A 50 12.08 -3.88 8.28
N TYR A 51 11.84 -2.78 9.00
CA TYR A 51 12.83 -1.74 9.25
C TYR A 51 14.11 -2.25 9.91
N ASP A 52 13.99 -3.11 10.92
CA ASP A 52 15.14 -3.67 11.63
C ASP A 52 15.68 -4.97 10.98
N LYS A 53 15.02 -5.47 9.95
CA LYS A 53 15.36 -6.74 9.29
C LYS A 53 16.24 -6.56 8.05
N PHE A 54 16.08 -5.47 7.31
CA PHE A 54 16.82 -5.21 6.07
C PHE A 54 17.86 -4.11 6.24
N ASP A 55 18.98 -4.23 5.54
CA ASP A 55 20.07 -3.26 5.60
C ASP A 55 19.71 -2.03 4.74
N ARG A 56 19.10 -2.25 3.56
CA ARG A 56 18.64 -1.22 2.64
C ARG A 56 17.15 -1.41 2.34
N ILE A 57 16.35 -0.36 2.48
CA ILE A 57 14.92 -0.36 2.21
C ILE A 57 14.59 0.80 1.28
N VAL A 58 14.09 0.50 0.08
CA VAL A 58 13.59 1.49 -0.88
C VAL A 58 12.07 1.56 -0.78
N CYS A 59 11.54 2.63 -0.20
CA CYS A 59 10.10 2.90 -0.17
C CYS A 59 9.69 3.61 -1.44
N VAL A 60 8.78 3.02 -2.22
CA VAL A 60 8.29 3.58 -3.47
C VAL A 60 6.85 4.04 -3.30
N PHE A 61 6.62 5.34 -3.37
CA PHE A 61 5.30 5.97 -3.40
C PHE A 61 4.89 6.32 -4.83
N MET A 62 3.69 5.89 -5.22
CA MET A 62 3.11 6.21 -6.52
C MET A 62 2.07 7.33 -6.38
N TYR A 63 2.34 8.50 -6.98
CA TYR A 63 1.46 9.66 -6.92
C TYR A 63 0.53 9.76 -8.14
N LEU A 64 -0.70 10.25 -7.94
CA LEU A 64 -1.59 10.70 -9.02
C LEU A 64 -1.27 12.14 -9.42
N VAL A 65 -1.09 13.01 -8.44
CA VAL A 65 -0.62 14.38 -8.60
C VAL A 65 0.64 14.55 -7.74
N LYS A 66 1.69 15.08 -8.34
CA LYS A 66 2.98 15.27 -7.68
C LYS A 66 2.95 16.47 -6.73
N ASP A 67 3.79 16.41 -5.70
CA ASP A 67 4.10 17.52 -4.79
C ASP A 67 2.89 18.11 -4.04
N LEU A 68 1.89 17.27 -3.73
CA LEU A 68 0.80 17.66 -2.84
C LEU A 68 1.34 17.84 -1.42
N GLU A 69 1.11 19.01 -0.82
CA GLU A 69 1.76 19.39 0.44
C GLU A 69 1.33 18.49 1.61
N HIS A 70 0.04 18.16 1.71
CA HIS A 70 -0.43 17.25 2.76
C HIS A 70 0.19 15.86 2.68
N ILE A 71 0.53 15.39 1.48
CA ILE A 71 1.23 14.12 1.25
C ILE A 71 2.71 14.27 1.61
N GLN A 72 3.37 15.38 1.19
CA GLN A 72 4.77 15.63 1.51
C GLN A 72 5.02 15.75 3.02
N ARG A 73 4.12 16.38 3.77
CA ARG A 73 4.18 16.41 5.24
C ARG A 73 4.21 15.00 5.83
N TRP A 74 3.38 14.09 5.28
CA TRP A 74 3.32 12.71 5.72
C TRP A 74 4.57 11.90 5.34
N ILE A 75 5.10 12.13 4.14
CA ILE A 75 6.38 11.55 3.69
C ILE A 75 7.53 12.02 4.59
N ASN A 76 7.58 13.30 4.94
CA ASN A 76 8.61 13.85 5.82
C ASN A 76 8.54 13.24 7.22
N TRP A 77 7.34 13.05 7.76
CA TRP A 77 7.16 12.32 9.01
C TRP A 77 7.71 10.88 8.91
N LEU A 78 7.41 10.17 7.82
CA LEU A 78 7.87 8.80 7.61
C LEU A 78 9.41 8.74 7.55
N LYS A 79 10.04 9.65 6.81
CA LYS A 79 11.51 9.76 6.74
C LYS A 79 12.14 10.09 8.09
N ALA A 80 11.53 10.96 8.87
CA ALA A 80 12.00 11.29 10.22
C ALA A 80 11.89 10.08 11.17
N ARG A 81 10.83 9.30 11.06
CA ARG A 81 10.60 8.09 11.87
C ARG A 81 11.52 6.93 11.49
N TYR A 82 11.84 6.81 10.18
CA TYR A 82 12.63 5.73 9.60
C TYR A 82 13.81 6.27 8.78
N PRO A 83 14.85 6.85 9.42
CA PRO A 83 15.89 7.61 8.74
C PRO A 83 16.76 6.81 7.76
N LYS A 84 16.81 5.48 7.86
CA LYS A 84 17.60 4.65 6.93
C LYS A 84 16.91 4.33 5.61
N ILE A 85 15.60 4.68 5.42
CA ILE A 85 14.92 4.38 4.17
C ILE A 85 15.35 5.31 3.05
N GLU A 86 15.48 4.75 1.85
CA GLU A 86 15.44 5.51 0.61
C GLU A 86 13.98 5.72 0.22
N PHE A 87 13.58 6.94 -0.12
CA PHE A 87 12.19 7.23 -0.48
C PHE A 87 12.10 7.77 -1.90
N GLU A 88 11.44 7.01 -2.77
CA GLU A 88 11.27 7.32 -4.18
C GLU A 88 9.81 7.64 -4.48
N GLN A 89 9.57 8.67 -5.30
CA GLN A 89 8.25 9.05 -5.75
C GLN A 89 8.16 8.91 -7.27
N ILE A 90 7.20 8.13 -7.74
CA ILE A 90 6.97 7.90 -9.17
C ILE A 90 5.50 8.12 -9.54
N PRO A 91 5.16 8.42 -10.80
CA PRO A 91 3.77 8.47 -11.24
C PRO A 91 3.06 7.14 -11.00
N HIS A 92 1.81 7.20 -10.53
CA HIS A 92 0.98 6.03 -10.39
C HIS A 92 0.63 5.45 -11.76
N TRP A 93 0.68 4.13 -11.91
CA TRP A 93 0.35 3.48 -13.18
C TRP A 93 -1.05 3.86 -13.69
N ASN A 94 -2.01 4.08 -12.79
CA ASN A 94 -3.36 4.50 -13.13
C ASN A 94 -3.42 5.92 -13.76
N THR A 95 -2.45 6.78 -13.46
CA THR A 95 -2.33 8.10 -14.11
C THR A 95 -2.14 7.93 -15.62
N THR A 96 -1.40 6.91 -16.05
CA THR A 96 -1.19 6.66 -17.47
C THR A 96 -2.47 6.22 -18.18
N TYR A 97 -3.34 5.48 -17.49
CA TYR A 97 -4.67 5.12 -17.97
C TYR A 97 -5.56 6.37 -18.09
N ASN A 98 -5.61 7.18 -17.01
CA ASN A 98 -6.44 8.39 -16.98
C ASN A 98 -6.05 9.35 -18.11
N LEU A 99 -4.76 9.60 -18.29
CA LEU A 99 -4.26 10.48 -19.36
C LEU A 99 -4.51 9.91 -20.76
N HIS A 100 -4.34 8.60 -20.95
CA HIS A 100 -4.54 7.96 -22.25
C HIS A 100 -6.00 8.05 -22.71
N TYR A 101 -6.94 7.72 -21.82
CA TYR A 101 -8.38 7.64 -22.13
C TYR A 101 -9.17 8.91 -21.81
N GLY A 102 -8.55 9.92 -21.21
CA GLY A 102 -9.22 11.17 -20.88
C GLY A 102 -10.13 11.10 -19.67
N VAL A 103 -9.76 10.32 -18.64
CA VAL A 103 -10.51 10.27 -17.39
C VAL A 103 -10.19 11.52 -16.57
N TYR A 104 -11.16 12.41 -16.42
CA TYR A 104 -11.06 13.74 -15.80
C TYR A 104 -10.08 14.72 -16.48
N CYS A 105 -9.65 14.45 -17.70
CA CYS A 105 -8.74 15.30 -18.47
C CYS A 105 -8.94 15.08 -19.98
N VAL A 106 -8.28 15.89 -20.82
CA VAL A 106 -8.28 15.67 -22.27
C VAL A 106 -7.48 14.40 -22.61
N PRO A 107 -8.03 13.46 -23.42
CA PRO A 107 -7.35 12.22 -23.75
C PRO A 107 -6.05 12.46 -24.53
N ASN A 108 -5.02 11.68 -24.19
CA ASN A 108 -3.76 11.67 -24.90
C ASN A 108 -3.35 10.24 -25.29
N PRO A 109 -3.74 9.75 -26.48
CA PRO A 109 -3.45 8.38 -26.94
C PRO A 109 -1.94 8.08 -27.09
N LYS A 110 -1.07 9.08 -27.06
CA LYS A 110 0.39 8.88 -27.11
C LYS A 110 0.96 8.39 -25.77
N VAL A 111 0.23 8.56 -24.67
CA VAL A 111 0.65 8.05 -23.36
C VAL A 111 0.53 6.53 -23.33
N LYS A 112 1.64 5.83 -23.10
CA LYS A 112 1.64 4.37 -22.95
C LYS A 112 0.98 3.97 -21.63
N VAL A 113 -0.08 3.15 -21.70
CA VAL A 113 -0.73 2.61 -20.51
C VAL A 113 0.17 1.59 -19.83
N LEU A 114 0.42 1.79 -18.54
CA LEU A 114 1.19 0.90 -17.68
C LEU A 114 0.26 0.13 -16.74
N ASN A 115 0.77 -0.95 -16.17
CA ASN A 115 0.14 -1.67 -15.06
C ASN A 115 1.13 -1.88 -13.92
N LEU A 116 0.63 -2.32 -12.76
CA LEU A 116 1.46 -2.51 -11.57
C LEU A 116 2.63 -3.50 -11.81
N SER A 117 2.39 -4.59 -12.53
CA SER A 117 3.43 -5.59 -12.81
C SER A 117 4.59 -4.99 -13.64
N MET A 118 4.29 -4.16 -14.64
CA MET A 118 5.31 -3.45 -15.43
C MET A 118 6.12 -2.49 -14.57
N VAL A 119 5.46 -1.75 -13.67
CA VAL A 119 6.13 -0.84 -12.72
C VAL A 119 7.05 -1.63 -11.79
N VAL A 120 6.55 -2.70 -11.17
CA VAL A 120 7.35 -3.54 -10.27
C VAL A 120 8.58 -4.11 -10.98
N LYS A 121 8.42 -4.63 -12.20
CA LYS A 121 9.54 -5.14 -13.00
C LYS A 121 10.59 -4.06 -13.28
N ALA A 122 10.15 -2.84 -13.60
CA ALA A 122 11.04 -1.71 -13.83
C ALA A 122 11.80 -1.29 -12.54
N LEU A 123 11.12 -1.30 -11.38
CA LEU A 123 11.72 -0.98 -10.08
C LEU A 123 12.77 -2.03 -9.69
N LYS A 124 12.47 -3.31 -9.81
CA LYS A 124 13.42 -4.40 -9.57
C LYS A 124 14.70 -4.20 -10.39
N LYS A 125 14.54 -3.94 -11.69
CA LYS A 125 15.67 -3.68 -12.59
C LYS A 125 16.44 -2.42 -12.20
N ARG A 126 15.74 -1.32 -11.86
CA ARG A 126 16.36 -0.02 -11.53
C ARG A 126 17.22 -0.09 -10.28
N PHE A 127 16.71 -0.74 -9.23
CA PHE A 127 17.38 -0.81 -7.94
C PHE A 127 18.28 -2.05 -7.77
N GLY A 128 18.18 -3.03 -8.67
CA GLY A 128 18.89 -4.31 -8.54
C GLY A 128 18.35 -5.16 -7.38
N ILE A 129 17.08 -4.96 -6.99
CA ILE A 129 16.47 -5.61 -5.84
C ILE A 129 15.35 -6.53 -6.32
N GLU A 130 15.39 -7.82 -5.93
CA GLU A 130 14.38 -8.80 -6.33
C GLU A 130 13.13 -8.79 -5.47
N TYR A 131 13.25 -8.55 -4.16
CA TYR A 131 12.14 -8.68 -3.23
C TYR A 131 11.37 -7.38 -3.03
N VAL A 132 10.06 -7.42 -3.34
CA VAL A 132 9.13 -6.27 -3.27
C VAL A 132 8.00 -6.61 -2.31
N PHE A 133 7.82 -5.81 -1.27
CA PHE A 133 6.84 -6.01 -0.21
C PHE A 133 5.58 -5.17 -0.43
N PHE A 134 4.43 -5.81 -0.26
CA PHE A 134 3.10 -5.21 -0.39
C PHE A 134 2.31 -5.37 0.90
N GLY A 135 1.63 -4.32 1.33
CA GLY A 135 0.71 -4.31 2.46
C GLY A 135 -0.68 -4.89 2.15
N MET A 136 -0.78 -5.86 1.24
CA MET A 136 -2.05 -6.46 0.84
C MET A 136 -2.46 -7.57 1.80
N LYS A 137 -3.80 -7.67 2.07
CA LYS A 137 -4.39 -8.67 2.96
C LYS A 137 -5.55 -9.38 2.29
N LYS A 138 -5.80 -10.63 2.66
CA LYS A 138 -7.03 -11.37 2.26
C LYS A 138 -8.31 -10.64 2.68
N ALA A 139 -8.25 -9.89 3.78
CA ALA A 139 -9.38 -9.14 4.31
C ALA A 139 -9.72 -7.86 3.51
N ASP A 140 -8.91 -7.46 2.53
CA ASP A 140 -9.15 -6.21 1.78
C ASP A 140 -10.24 -6.33 0.72
N SER A 141 -10.32 -7.46 0.02
CA SER A 141 -11.33 -7.73 -1.00
C SER A 141 -11.36 -9.21 -1.40
N MET A 142 -12.43 -9.63 -2.05
CA MET A 142 -12.56 -11.00 -2.59
C MET A 142 -11.43 -11.32 -3.57
N ASN A 143 -11.11 -10.41 -4.49
CA ASN A 143 -10.04 -10.62 -5.48
C ASN A 143 -8.67 -10.79 -4.81
N ARG A 144 -8.35 -9.95 -3.80
CA ARG A 144 -7.11 -10.10 -3.03
C ARG A 144 -7.09 -11.39 -2.22
N SER A 145 -8.24 -11.77 -1.66
CA SER A 145 -8.36 -13.06 -0.95
C SER A 145 -8.05 -14.25 -1.85
N LEU A 146 -8.63 -14.28 -3.07
CA LEU A 146 -8.38 -15.35 -4.03
C LEU A 146 -6.91 -15.38 -4.48
N MET A 147 -6.36 -14.22 -4.83
CA MET A 147 -4.94 -14.08 -5.21
C MET A 147 -4.01 -14.59 -4.09
N LEU A 148 -4.18 -14.10 -2.86
CA LEU A 148 -3.29 -14.48 -1.75
C LEU A 148 -3.46 -15.94 -1.35
N LYS A 149 -4.67 -16.51 -1.47
CA LYS A 149 -4.87 -17.95 -1.27
C LYS A 149 -4.09 -18.79 -2.29
N SER A 150 -3.98 -18.35 -3.53
CA SER A 150 -3.18 -19.07 -4.54
C SER A 150 -1.67 -19.01 -4.27
N TYR A 151 -1.20 -18.17 -3.36
CA TYR A 151 0.20 -18.05 -2.95
C TYR A 151 0.50 -18.68 -1.58
N GLU A 152 -0.48 -19.34 -0.95
CA GLU A 152 -0.28 -19.99 0.37
C GLU A 152 0.81 -21.07 0.32
N ASP A 153 0.82 -21.88 -0.72
CA ASP A 153 1.82 -22.95 -0.91
C ASP A 153 3.22 -22.38 -1.21
N GLU A 154 3.32 -21.13 -1.66
CA GLU A 154 4.56 -20.39 -1.88
C GLU A 154 4.92 -19.50 -0.66
N ASN A 155 4.32 -19.72 0.50
CA ASN A 155 4.52 -18.92 1.72
C ASN A 155 4.31 -17.42 1.50
N TYR A 156 3.35 -17.03 0.65
CA TYR A 156 3.04 -15.64 0.27
C TYR A 156 4.21 -14.88 -0.39
N ILE A 157 5.13 -15.61 -1.06
CA ILE A 157 6.19 -15.04 -1.89
C ILE A 157 6.02 -15.58 -3.31
N HIS A 158 5.54 -14.73 -4.22
CA HIS A 158 5.33 -15.11 -5.61
C HIS A 158 6.14 -14.22 -6.55
N GLY A 159 7.11 -14.83 -7.29
CA GLY A 159 7.98 -14.11 -8.21
C GLY A 159 8.72 -12.93 -7.54
N GLY A 160 9.16 -13.10 -6.28
CA GLY A 160 9.82 -12.07 -5.49
C GLY A 160 8.88 -10.99 -4.92
N ASN A 161 7.58 -11.05 -5.17
CA ASN A 161 6.60 -10.21 -4.51
C ASN A 161 6.18 -10.87 -3.19
N CYS A 162 6.31 -10.13 -2.08
CA CYS A 162 6.12 -10.62 -0.72
C CYS A 162 4.89 -9.98 -0.07
N TYR A 163 4.07 -10.78 0.59
CA TYR A 163 2.81 -10.34 1.20
C TYR A 163 2.74 -10.69 2.71
N PRO A 164 3.56 -10.03 3.55
CA PRO A 164 3.68 -10.38 4.97
C PRO A 164 2.37 -10.20 5.75
N LEU A 165 1.49 -9.31 5.29
CA LEU A 165 0.21 -9.03 5.95
C LEU A 165 -0.94 -9.90 5.45
N ALA A 166 -0.70 -10.94 4.63
CA ALA A 166 -1.73 -11.73 3.95
C ALA A 166 -2.85 -12.21 4.89
N ASP A 167 -2.51 -12.66 6.10
CA ASP A 167 -3.44 -13.22 7.08
C ASP A 167 -3.92 -12.23 8.15
N PHE A 168 -3.48 -10.97 8.09
CA PHE A 168 -3.94 -9.95 9.05
C PHE A 168 -5.38 -9.54 8.79
N THR A 169 -6.09 -9.33 9.88
CA THR A 169 -7.35 -8.57 9.86
C THR A 169 -7.08 -7.08 10.06
N GLN A 170 -8.05 -6.26 9.70
CA GLN A 170 -7.99 -4.83 9.94
C GLN A 170 -7.79 -4.47 11.42
N LYS A 171 -8.53 -5.16 12.31
CA LYS A 171 -8.41 -4.98 13.77
C LYS A 171 -6.98 -5.24 14.25
N GLN A 172 -6.33 -6.27 13.74
CA GLN A 172 -4.94 -6.61 14.12
C GLN A 172 -3.94 -5.56 13.62
N ILE A 173 -4.13 -5.00 12.42
CA ILE A 173 -3.32 -3.88 11.92
C ILE A 173 -3.42 -2.67 12.87
N LEU A 174 -4.64 -2.28 13.25
CA LEU A 174 -4.85 -1.15 14.18
C LEU A 174 -4.28 -1.42 15.58
N GLN A 175 -4.39 -2.65 16.06
CA GLN A 175 -3.78 -3.07 17.33
C GLN A 175 -2.24 -2.99 17.26
N TYR A 176 -1.64 -3.47 16.16
CA TYR A 176 -0.21 -3.35 15.93
C TYR A 176 0.24 -1.89 15.92
N MET A 177 -0.44 -1.02 15.15
CA MET A 177 -0.13 0.40 15.11
C MET A 177 -0.21 1.05 16.50
N LYS A 178 -1.25 0.74 17.28
CA LYS A 178 -1.39 1.23 18.66
C LYS A 178 -0.21 0.78 19.54
N HIS A 179 0.15 -0.49 19.47
CA HIS A 179 1.27 -1.06 20.25
C HIS A 179 2.62 -0.42 19.86
N ARG A 180 2.84 -0.16 18.57
CA ARG A 180 4.06 0.46 18.04
C ARG A 180 4.05 2.00 18.06
N HIS A 181 3.00 2.62 18.61
CA HIS A 181 2.80 4.07 18.62
C HIS A 181 2.89 4.71 17.23
N LEU A 182 2.37 4.00 16.21
CA LEU A 182 2.29 4.51 14.85
C LEU A 182 1.03 5.38 14.69
N PRO A 183 1.12 6.61 14.20
CA PRO A 183 -0.03 7.46 13.99
C PRO A 183 -0.90 6.93 12.85
N LYS A 184 -2.20 7.17 12.97
CA LYS A 184 -3.12 6.93 11.84
C LYS A 184 -2.84 7.96 10.74
N PRO A 185 -2.83 7.55 9.47
CA PRO A 185 -2.74 8.50 8.36
C PRO A 185 -3.82 9.58 8.47
N ILE A 186 -3.42 10.85 8.33
CA ILE A 186 -4.34 12.00 8.46
C ILE A 186 -5.55 11.89 7.52
N MET A 187 -5.35 11.24 6.39
CA MET A 187 -6.35 11.02 5.37
C MET A 187 -7.51 10.10 5.79
N TYR A 188 -7.41 9.41 6.91
CA TYR A 188 -8.51 8.61 7.47
C TYR A 188 -9.62 9.49 8.07
N SER A 189 -9.37 10.76 8.32
CA SER A 189 -10.39 11.73 8.70
C SER A 189 -11.32 12.14 7.55
N ARG A 190 -11.04 11.74 6.30
CA ARG A 190 -11.85 12.05 5.11
C ARG A 190 -13.18 11.31 5.04
N ALA A 191 -13.30 10.18 5.72
CA ALA A 191 -14.54 9.41 5.66
C ALA A 191 -15.68 10.15 6.38
N LEU A 192 -16.43 10.92 5.62
CA LEU A 192 -17.57 11.71 6.13
C LEU A 192 -18.75 10.85 6.60
N ARG A 193 -18.81 9.57 6.23
CA ARG A 193 -20.02 8.73 6.38
C ARG A 193 -19.82 7.37 7.03
N SER A 194 -18.64 6.98 7.44
CA SER A 194 -18.47 5.65 8.01
C SER A 194 -18.16 5.74 9.49
N GLU A 195 -18.93 5.02 10.31
CA GLU A 195 -18.58 4.63 11.67
C GLU A 195 -17.20 3.94 11.71
N ASN A 196 -16.69 3.53 10.54
CA ASN A 196 -15.39 2.99 10.23
C ASN A 196 -14.45 4.01 9.56
N ALA A 197 -14.46 5.28 9.95
CA ALA A 197 -13.46 6.27 9.48
C ALA A 197 -12.01 5.79 9.68
N GLU A 198 -11.80 4.87 10.63
CA GLU A 198 -10.54 4.16 10.84
C GLU A 198 -10.18 3.19 9.71
N VAL A 199 -11.13 2.88 8.84
CA VAL A 199 -11.13 1.79 7.86
C VAL A 199 -11.24 2.31 6.43
N GLY A 200 -11.51 3.62 6.26
CA GLY A 200 -11.75 4.21 4.95
C GLY A 200 -10.71 3.78 3.89
N ASN A 201 -11.16 3.70 2.65
CA ASN A 201 -10.33 3.40 1.46
C ASN A 201 -9.22 4.44 1.18
N ALA A 202 -8.79 5.17 2.19
CA ALA A 202 -7.65 6.02 2.09
C ALA A 202 -6.41 5.15 1.84
N SER A 203 -6.21 4.77 0.60
CA SER A 203 -4.85 4.69 0.12
C SER A 203 -4.24 6.05 0.48
N GLY A 204 -3.06 6.10 1.04
CA GLY A 204 -2.35 7.36 1.30
C GLY A 204 -2.11 8.16 0.03
N GLY A 205 -2.56 7.63 -1.12
CA GLY A 205 -2.68 8.31 -2.38
C GLY A 205 -3.97 9.12 -2.48
N LEU A 206 -4.00 10.01 -3.44
CA LEU A 206 -5.16 10.77 -3.84
C LEU A 206 -6.24 9.82 -4.34
N SER A 207 -7.46 9.94 -3.81
CA SER A 207 -8.68 9.45 -4.42
C SER A 207 -9.38 10.63 -5.11
N LEU A 208 -9.85 10.42 -6.33
CA LEU A 208 -10.64 11.42 -7.06
C LEU A 208 -12.14 11.23 -6.77
N ASP A 209 -12.49 11.06 -5.50
CA ASP A 209 -13.87 10.97 -5.02
C ASP A 209 -14.30 12.23 -4.28
N LEU A 210 -15.62 12.42 -4.14
CA LEU A 210 -16.21 13.59 -3.53
C LEU A 210 -15.71 13.81 -2.09
N ASP A 211 -15.59 12.75 -1.29
CA ASP A 211 -15.15 12.85 0.11
C ASP A 211 -13.70 13.38 0.18
N CYS A 212 -12.85 12.99 -0.78
CA CYS A 212 -11.51 13.51 -0.89
C CYS A 212 -11.49 15.01 -1.25
N PHE A 213 -12.31 15.42 -2.21
CA PHE A 213 -12.38 16.83 -2.62
C PHE A 213 -12.94 17.75 -1.52
N VAL A 214 -13.97 17.30 -0.81
CA VAL A 214 -14.52 18.04 0.34
C VAL A 214 -13.46 18.19 1.42
N TRP A 215 -12.74 17.12 1.75
CA TRP A 215 -11.68 17.19 2.75
C TRP A 215 -10.53 18.12 2.31
N LEU A 216 -10.10 18.05 1.05
CA LEU A 216 -9.05 18.92 0.50
C LEU A 216 -9.46 20.39 0.53
N ARG A 217 -10.71 20.71 0.14
CA ARG A 217 -11.23 22.08 0.22
C ARG A 217 -11.08 22.66 1.63
N ASP A 218 -11.38 21.86 2.65
CA ASP A 218 -11.42 22.31 4.03
C ASP A 218 -10.06 22.27 4.73
N ASN A 219 -9.12 21.42 4.27
CA ASN A 219 -7.86 21.16 4.97
C ASN A 219 -6.59 21.45 4.14
N ALA A 220 -6.66 21.47 2.81
CA ALA A 220 -5.54 21.66 1.90
C ALA A 220 -6.00 22.28 0.56
N PRO A 221 -6.58 23.50 0.56
CA PRO A 221 -7.16 24.10 -0.64
C PRO A 221 -6.14 24.30 -1.77
N GLU A 222 -4.89 24.62 -1.45
CA GLU A 222 -3.83 24.75 -2.45
C GLU A 222 -3.52 23.44 -3.19
N ASP A 223 -3.62 22.31 -2.48
CA ASP A 223 -3.46 20.99 -3.09
C ASP A 223 -4.66 20.67 -4.00
N LEU A 224 -5.87 21.10 -3.64
CA LEU A 224 -7.04 20.96 -4.49
C LEU A 224 -6.88 21.73 -5.80
N GLU A 225 -6.34 22.95 -5.78
CA GLU A 225 -6.04 23.71 -6.98
C GLU A 225 -5.00 23.02 -7.88
N ARG A 226 -3.97 22.40 -7.28
CA ARG A 226 -2.98 21.60 -8.01
C ARG A 226 -3.61 20.40 -8.70
N ILE A 227 -4.58 19.75 -8.05
CA ILE A 227 -5.32 18.62 -8.62
C ILE A 227 -6.14 19.07 -9.82
N TYR A 228 -6.87 20.18 -9.73
CA TYR A 228 -7.64 20.71 -10.87
C TYR A 228 -6.77 21.13 -12.07
N LYS A 229 -5.51 21.51 -11.84
CA LYS A 229 -4.58 21.76 -12.95
C LYS A 229 -4.22 20.50 -13.73
N VAL A 230 -4.19 19.33 -13.09
CA VAL A 230 -3.89 18.03 -13.71
C VAL A 230 -5.14 17.35 -14.23
N PHE A 231 -6.22 17.46 -13.48
CA PHE A 231 -7.52 16.82 -13.74
C PHE A 231 -8.63 17.87 -13.73
N PRO A 232 -8.73 18.72 -14.77
CA PRO A 232 -9.64 19.88 -14.75
C PRO A 232 -11.13 19.52 -14.82
N GLN A 233 -11.47 18.24 -15.05
CA GLN A 233 -12.85 17.73 -15.11
C GLN A 233 -13.21 16.86 -13.90
N SER A 234 -12.38 16.85 -12.87
CA SER A 234 -12.61 16.09 -11.63
C SER A 234 -13.62 16.77 -10.69
#